data_ba7537271ee2d655cc29e6faa4e9a24f
#
_entry.id   ba7537271ee2d655cc29e6faa4e9a24f
#
_cell.length_a   1.000
_cell.length_b   1.000
_cell.length_c   1.000
_cell.angle_alpha   90.00
_cell.angle_beta   90.00
_cell.angle_gamma   90.00
#
_symmetry.space_group_name_H-M   'P 1'
#
loop_
_entity.id
_entity.type
_entity.pdbx_description
1 polymer ?
#
loop_
_entity_poly.entity_id
_entity_poly.type
_entity_poly.pdbx_seq_one_letter_code
_entity_poly.pdbx_strand_id
1 'polypeptide(L)'
;MIRGIRILFIFSSLFGLISCHHKNEVVVNPSLTREQVTEKLLAANKATIEFENSQIDKMIDSLHWDMQKTSTGLRYQILETGNGPKATTGKIARFEYEVKLFSGEMVYTSVKTGPKEFKIGSGGVESGLEEAMLLLRTGDKARLIIPSYLAHGLSGDQDKIPPKATLIYTLKLIDLK
;
A
#
# COMPACT_ATOMS: atom_id res chain seq x y z
N MET A 1 -65.61 50.64 50.10
CA MET A 1 -64.61 51.56 49.53
C MET A 1 -63.27 51.22 50.16
N ILE A 2 -62.36 50.57 49.55
CA ILE A 2 -60.89 50.62 49.75
C ILE A 2 -60.22 49.77 48.60
N ARG A 3 -59.39 50.41 47.86
CA ARG A 3 -58.68 49.93 46.67
C ARG A 3 -57.56 48.97 47.08
N GLY A 4 -57.55 47.76 46.53
CA GLY A 4 -56.46 46.80 46.65
C GLY A 4 -55.47 46.94 45.49
N ILE A 5 -54.24 47.26 45.85
CA ILE A 5 -53.09 47.34 44.93
C ILE A 5 -52.59 45.92 44.65
N ARG A 6 -52.65 45.52 43.37
CA ARG A 6 -52.02 44.27 42.89
C ARG A 6 -50.55 44.57 42.59
N ILE A 7 -49.63 43.98 43.37
CA ILE A 7 -48.20 43.97 43.08
C ILE A 7 -47.93 42.78 42.18
N LEU A 8 -47.51 43.09 40.98
CA LEU A 8 -47.09 42.10 39.95
C LEU A 8 -45.60 41.75 40.17
N PHE A 9 -45.33 40.57 40.69
CA PHE A 9 -43.95 40.02 40.72
C PHE A 9 -43.56 39.47 39.38
N ILE A 10 -42.68 40.16 38.64
CA ILE A 10 -42.04 39.66 37.43
C ILE A 10 -40.83 38.84 37.87
N PHE A 11 -40.96 37.53 37.80
CA PHE A 11 -39.85 36.59 38.01
C PHE A 11 -39.06 36.44 36.70
N SER A 12 -37.98 37.22 36.58
CA SER A 12 -37.04 37.09 35.42
C SER A 12 -36.18 35.85 35.63
N SER A 13 -36.53 34.76 34.94
CA SER A 13 -35.74 33.54 34.89
C SER A 13 -34.58 33.71 33.89
N LEU A 14 -33.40 34.01 34.42
CA LEU A 14 -32.17 34.08 33.67
C LEU A 14 -31.64 32.65 33.46
N PHE A 15 -32.03 32.03 32.33
CA PHE A 15 -31.55 30.69 31.90
C PHE A 15 -30.15 30.87 31.30
N GLY A 16 -29.13 30.67 32.13
CA GLY A 16 -27.73 30.66 31.66
C GLY A 16 -27.44 29.44 30.84
N LEU A 17 -27.26 29.62 29.52
CA LEU A 17 -26.73 28.60 28.62
C LEU A 17 -25.24 28.38 28.93
N ILE A 18 -24.94 27.36 29.74
CA ILE A 18 -23.58 26.85 29.91
C ILE A 18 -23.30 26.03 28.64
N SER A 19 -22.75 26.69 27.61
CA SER A 19 -22.16 26.03 26.44
C SER A 19 -20.83 25.42 26.86
N CYS A 20 -20.82 24.14 27.21
CA CYS A 20 -19.59 23.37 27.33
C CYS A 20 -18.96 23.23 25.96
N HIS A 21 -18.14 24.18 25.55
CA HIS A 21 -17.27 24.05 24.41
C HIS A 21 -16.10 23.12 24.77
N HIS A 22 -16.29 21.83 24.57
CA HIS A 22 -15.21 20.83 24.72
C HIS A 22 -14.27 21.01 23.54
N LYS A 23 -13.27 21.88 23.67
CA LYS A 23 -12.12 21.89 22.77
C LYS A 23 -11.34 20.62 23.03
N ASN A 24 -11.45 19.65 22.13
CA ASN A 24 -10.47 18.57 22.03
C ASN A 24 -9.16 19.22 21.58
N GLU A 25 -8.42 19.79 22.49
CA GLU A 25 -7.02 20.13 22.24
C GLU A 25 -6.28 18.82 22.03
N VAL A 26 -5.91 18.56 20.79
CA VAL A 26 -4.88 17.59 20.48
C VAL A 26 -3.63 18.09 21.20
N VAL A 27 -3.30 17.45 22.32
CA VAL A 27 -2.06 17.73 23.07
C VAL A 27 -0.91 17.28 22.18
N VAL A 28 -0.52 18.15 21.26
CA VAL A 28 0.77 18.04 20.58
C VAL A 28 1.81 18.32 21.64
N ASN A 29 2.51 17.28 22.08
CA ASN A 29 3.57 17.40 23.07
C ASN A 29 4.64 18.39 22.52
N PRO A 30 4.77 19.61 23.07
CA PRO A 30 5.55 20.67 22.45
C PRO A 30 7.07 20.47 22.59
N SER A 31 7.51 19.30 23.06
CA SER A 31 8.90 19.04 23.46
C SER A 31 9.75 18.27 22.45
N LEU A 32 9.20 17.85 21.28
CA LEU A 32 9.99 17.13 20.29
C LEU A 32 10.55 18.11 19.24
N THR A 33 11.87 18.10 19.07
CA THR A 33 12.50 18.81 17.97
C THR A 33 12.14 18.15 16.62
N ARG A 34 12.29 18.89 15.51
CA ARG A 34 12.09 18.33 14.16
C ARG A 34 12.96 17.09 13.92
N GLU A 35 14.17 17.09 14.42
CA GLU A 35 15.10 15.96 14.32
C GLU A 35 14.56 14.73 15.04
N GLN A 36 14.10 14.86 16.27
CA GLN A 36 13.50 13.77 17.04
C GLN A 36 12.21 13.22 16.39
N VAL A 37 11.39 14.08 15.78
CA VAL A 37 10.21 13.64 15.02
C VAL A 37 10.65 12.84 13.80
N THR A 38 11.63 13.33 13.04
CA THR A 38 12.16 12.64 11.86
C THR A 38 12.74 11.28 12.23
N GLU A 39 13.55 11.21 13.28
CA GLU A 39 14.15 9.95 13.76
C GLU A 39 13.07 8.93 14.16
N LYS A 40 12.06 9.37 14.91
CA LYS A 40 10.93 8.51 15.30
C LYS A 40 10.13 8.00 14.10
N LEU A 41 9.90 8.84 13.08
CA LEU A 41 9.23 8.44 11.85
C LEU A 41 10.05 7.43 11.06
N LEU A 42 11.36 7.64 10.93
CA LEU A 42 12.26 6.70 10.26
C LEU A 42 12.29 5.34 10.99
N ALA A 43 12.39 5.35 12.32
CA ALA A 43 12.35 4.13 13.12
C ALA A 43 11.02 3.38 12.98
N ALA A 44 9.89 4.09 13.01
CA ALA A 44 8.57 3.51 12.82
C ALA A 44 8.39 2.91 11.41
N ASN A 45 8.85 3.61 10.37
CA ASN A 45 8.82 3.11 9.00
C ASN A 45 9.67 1.85 8.85
N LYS A 46 10.88 1.85 9.40
CA LYS A 46 11.77 0.69 9.38
C LYS A 46 11.12 -0.51 10.06
N ALA A 47 10.57 -0.34 11.26
CA ALA A 47 9.87 -1.41 11.98
C ALA A 47 8.67 -1.96 11.17
N THR A 48 7.92 -1.09 10.47
CA THR A 48 6.81 -1.51 9.62
C THR A 48 7.29 -2.36 8.44
N ILE A 49 8.37 -1.95 7.78
CA ILE A 49 8.97 -2.69 6.66
C ILE A 49 9.51 -4.04 7.13
N GLU A 50 10.19 -4.08 8.28
CA GLU A 50 10.73 -5.31 8.86
C GLU A 50 9.61 -6.29 9.24
N PHE A 51 8.51 -5.77 9.83
CA PHE A 51 7.34 -6.58 10.14
C PHE A 51 6.72 -7.17 8.88
N GLU A 52 6.45 -6.35 7.84
CA GLU A 52 5.91 -6.82 6.55
C GLU A 52 6.79 -7.91 5.93
N ASN A 53 8.11 -7.66 5.88
CA ASN A 53 9.07 -8.63 5.37
C ASN A 53 9.02 -9.96 6.15
N SER A 54 8.90 -9.90 7.49
CA SER A 54 8.80 -11.12 8.30
C SER A 54 7.52 -11.92 8.03
N GLN A 55 6.39 -11.24 7.75
CA GLN A 55 5.15 -11.91 7.37
C GLN A 55 5.27 -12.59 6.00
N ILE A 56 5.90 -11.90 5.04
CA ILE A 56 6.17 -12.46 3.72
C ILE A 56 7.04 -13.72 3.83
N ASP A 57 8.15 -13.65 4.57
CA ASP A 57 9.08 -14.77 4.72
C ASP A 57 8.37 -15.96 5.39
N LYS A 58 7.56 -15.75 6.43
CA LYS A 58 6.73 -16.81 7.06
C LYS A 58 5.75 -17.45 6.08
N MET A 59 5.11 -16.66 5.21
CA MET A 59 4.21 -17.20 4.19
C MET A 59 4.96 -18.06 3.19
N ILE A 60 6.12 -17.60 2.70
CA ILE A 60 6.97 -18.36 1.78
C ILE A 60 7.35 -19.70 2.38
N ASP A 61 7.79 -19.71 3.64
CA ASP A 61 8.16 -20.93 4.37
C ASP A 61 6.97 -21.86 4.52
N SER A 62 5.80 -21.36 4.90
CA SER A 62 4.59 -22.15 5.07
C SER A 62 4.07 -22.81 3.79
N LEU A 63 4.29 -22.14 2.65
CA LEU A 63 3.88 -22.62 1.31
C LEU A 63 5.00 -23.41 0.62
N HIS A 64 6.16 -23.55 1.24
CA HIS A 64 7.36 -24.21 0.70
C HIS A 64 7.73 -23.66 -0.69
N TRP A 65 7.66 -22.35 -0.87
CA TRP A 65 8.06 -21.68 -2.12
C TRP A 65 9.56 -21.43 -2.13
N ASP A 66 10.25 -21.87 -3.17
CA ASP A 66 11.67 -21.59 -3.37
C ASP A 66 11.86 -20.23 -4.06
N MET A 67 11.81 -19.15 -3.25
CA MET A 67 11.88 -17.78 -3.75
C MET A 67 13.22 -17.14 -3.43
N GLN A 68 13.75 -16.40 -4.40
CA GLN A 68 14.92 -15.54 -4.21
C GLN A 68 14.46 -14.16 -3.74
N LYS A 69 15.28 -13.52 -2.89
CA LYS A 69 15.06 -12.17 -2.36
C LYS A 69 16.10 -11.22 -2.91
N THR A 70 15.66 -10.10 -3.45
CA THR A 70 16.56 -9.01 -3.88
C THR A 70 16.93 -8.10 -2.70
N SER A 71 17.90 -7.21 -2.92
CA SER A 71 18.32 -6.23 -1.91
C SER A 71 17.22 -5.21 -1.55
N THR A 72 16.29 -4.95 -2.46
CA THR A 72 15.14 -4.06 -2.24
C THR A 72 14.02 -4.71 -1.44
N GLY A 73 14.01 -6.05 -1.37
CA GLY A 73 12.99 -6.84 -0.68
C GLY A 73 11.94 -7.47 -1.59
N LEU A 74 12.05 -7.34 -2.91
CA LEU A 74 11.27 -8.12 -3.85
C LEU A 74 11.59 -9.62 -3.68
N ARG A 75 10.57 -10.49 -3.72
CA ARG A 75 10.77 -11.95 -3.84
C ARG A 75 10.28 -12.42 -5.19
N TYR A 76 11.06 -13.33 -5.80
CA TYR A 76 10.71 -13.87 -7.11
C TYR A 76 11.11 -15.35 -7.22
N GLN A 77 10.37 -16.05 -8.04
CA GLN A 77 10.62 -17.44 -8.41
C GLN A 77 10.29 -17.61 -9.90
N ILE A 78 11.22 -18.12 -10.66
CA ILE A 78 10.94 -18.54 -12.06
C ILE A 78 10.26 -19.90 -11.99
N LEU A 79 9.01 -19.96 -12.45
CA LEU A 79 8.19 -21.17 -12.47
C LEU A 79 8.42 -21.98 -13.75
N GLU A 80 8.58 -21.27 -14.88
CA GLU A 80 8.87 -21.83 -16.20
C GLU A 80 9.91 -20.93 -16.86
N THR A 81 11.00 -21.52 -17.38
CA THR A 81 12.08 -20.77 -18.03
C THR A 81 11.81 -20.63 -19.53
N GLY A 82 11.78 -19.39 -20.01
CA GLY A 82 11.70 -19.06 -21.44
C GLY A 82 13.06 -19.12 -22.13
N ASN A 83 13.02 -19.13 -23.45
CA ASN A 83 14.21 -19.18 -24.29
C ASN A 83 14.48 -17.88 -25.06
N GLY A 84 13.66 -16.86 -24.85
CA GLY A 84 13.77 -15.58 -25.54
C GLY A 84 14.82 -14.63 -24.95
N PRO A 85 14.93 -13.42 -25.49
CA PRO A 85 15.85 -12.41 -25.03
C PRO A 85 15.53 -11.99 -23.59
N LYS A 86 16.59 -11.61 -22.85
CA LYS A 86 16.46 -11.03 -21.52
C LYS A 86 15.88 -9.61 -21.61
N ALA A 87 15.00 -9.27 -20.67
CA ALA A 87 14.45 -7.94 -20.57
C ALA A 87 15.54 -6.92 -20.18
N THR A 88 15.49 -5.76 -20.83
CA THR A 88 16.42 -4.65 -20.60
C THR A 88 15.67 -3.33 -20.59
N THR A 89 16.22 -2.34 -19.90
CA THR A 89 15.69 -0.97 -19.88
C THR A 89 15.47 -0.43 -21.30
N GLY A 90 14.37 0.26 -21.50
CA GLY A 90 13.99 0.87 -22.79
C GLY A 90 13.14 -0.04 -23.68
N LYS A 91 13.11 -1.35 -23.46
CA LYS A 91 12.21 -2.27 -24.13
C LYS A 91 10.78 -2.15 -23.65
N ILE A 92 9.82 -2.45 -24.53
CA ILE A 92 8.39 -2.57 -24.15
C ILE A 92 8.13 -4.02 -23.80
N ALA A 93 7.84 -4.29 -22.54
CA ALA A 93 7.45 -5.60 -22.06
C ALA A 93 5.95 -5.80 -22.23
N ARG A 94 5.57 -6.92 -22.88
CA ARG A 94 4.19 -7.41 -22.96
C ARG A 94 4.05 -8.68 -22.15
N PHE A 95 3.08 -8.71 -21.22
CA PHE A 95 2.93 -9.82 -20.29
C PHE A 95 1.50 -10.11 -19.90
N GLU A 96 1.20 -11.39 -19.65
CA GLU A 96 0.01 -11.85 -18.97
C GLU A 96 0.25 -11.85 -17.45
N TYR A 97 -0.81 -11.68 -16.67
CA TYR A 97 -0.67 -11.58 -15.21
C TYR A 97 -1.94 -11.95 -14.46
N GLU A 98 -1.74 -12.38 -13.23
CA GLU A 98 -2.70 -12.44 -12.16
C GLU A 98 -2.12 -11.71 -10.95
N VAL A 99 -2.92 -10.88 -10.29
CA VAL A 99 -2.54 -10.15 -9.07
C VAL A 99 -3.47 -10.54 -7.94
N LYS A 100 -2.89 -10.99 -6.84
CA LYS A 100 -3.59 -11.30 -5.61
C LYS A 100 -3.08 -10.43 -4.47
N LEU A 101 -3.95 -10.13 -3.54
CA LEU A 101 -3.58 -9.60 -2.23
C LEU A 101 -2.87 -10.68 -1.41
N PHE A 102 -2.22 -10.29 -0.33
CA PHE A 102 -1.60 -11.21 0.62
C PHE A 102 -2.59 -12.20 1.25
N SER A 103 -3.88 -11.82 1.33
CA SER A 103 -4.99 -12.69 1.74
C SER A 103 -5.30 -13.84 0.76
N GLY A 104 -4.77 -13.79 -0.46
CA GLY A 104 -5.09 -14.69 -1.56
C GLY A 104 -6.24 -14.22 -2.46
N GLU A 105 -6.91 -13.12 -2.13
CA GLU A 105 -7.96 -12.53 -2.96
C GLU A 105 -7.38 -12.04 -4.29
N MET A 106 -8.01 -12.43 -5.42
CA MET A 106 -7.61 -11.98 -6.75
C MET A 106 -8.24 -10.63 -7.08
N VAL A 107 -7.38 -9.63 -7.30
CA VAL A 107 -7.81 -8.26 -7.60
C VAL A 107 -7.77 -7.94 -9.09
N TYR A 108 -6.74 -8.41 -9.81
CA TYR A 108 -6.59 -8.18 -11.25
C TYR A 108 -6.12 -9.42 -12.00
N THR A 109 -6.53 -9.53 -13.27
CA THR A 109 -6.07 -10.61 -14.16
C THR A 109 -6.17 -10.20 -15.63
N SER A 110 -5.17 -10.56 -16.41
CA SER A 110 -5.14 -10.37 -17.86
C SER A 110 -6.18 -11.22 -18.62
N VAL A 111 -6.75 -12.24 -17.99
CA VAL A 111 -7.86 -13.01 -18.59
C VAL A 111 -9.07 -12.11 -18.88
N LYS A 112 -9.30 -11.09 -18.06
CA LYS A 112 -10.43 -10.14 -18.22
C LYS A 112 -10.04 -8.90 -19.04
N THR A 113 -8.80 -8.43 -18.95
CA THR A 113 -8.36 -7.13 -19.49
C THR A 113 -7.43 -7.26 -20.69
N GLY A 114 -6.99 -8.46 -21.01
CA GLY A 114 -5.89 -8.70 -21.94
C GLY A 114 -4.50 -8.46 -21.34
N PRO A 115 -3.44 -8.86 -22.04
CA PRO A 115 -2.07 -8.60 -21.63
C PRO A 115 -1.79 -7.11 -21.47
N LYS A 116 -0.95 -6.76 -20.50
CA LYS A 116 -0.43 -5.40 -20.32
C LYS A 116 0.88 -5.18 -21.08
N GLU A 117 1.11 -3.92 -21.44
CA GLU A 117 2.39 -3.46 -21.99
C GLU A 117 2.88 -2.25 -21.18
N PHE A 118 4.20 -2.19 -20.92
CA PHE A 118 4.84 -0.97 -20.40
C PHE A 118 6.30 -0.92 -20.85
N LYS A 119 6.86 0.29 -20.91
CA LYS A 119 8.27 0.51 -21.24
C LYS A 119 9.12 0.42 -19.98
N ILE A 120 10.01 -0.57 -19.93
CA ILE A 120 10.89 -0.84 -18.78
C ILE A 120 11.81 0.36 -18.52
N GLY A 121 11.84 0.82 -17.26
CA GLY A 121 12.64 1.96 -16.81
C GLY A 121 11.99 3.33 -17.07
N SER A 122 10.71 3.39 -17.45
CA SER A 122 10.00 4.65 -17.70
C SER A 122 8.95 4.97 -16.65
N GLY A 123 8.76 4.12 -15.65
CA GLY A 123 7.66 4.23 -14.69
C GLY A 123 6.33 3.78 -15.30
N GLY A 124 5.23 4.08 -14.59
CA GLY A 124 3.88 3.73 -15.03
C GLY A 124 3.36 2.40 -14.51
N VAL A 125 4.21 1.64 -13.83
CA VAL A 125 3.88 0.45 -13.05
C VAL A 125 4.59 0.51 -11.70
N GLU A 126 4.28 -0.43 -10.82
CA GLU A 126 4.92 -0.54 -9.50
C GLU A 126 6.43 -0.76 -9.66
N SER A 127 7.23 -0.11 -8.80
CA SER A 127 8.70 -0.22 -8.87
C SER A 127 9.19 -1.66 -8.71
N GLY A 128 8.50 -2.47 -7.90
CA GLY A 128 8.79 -3.89 -7.75
C GLY A 128 8.50 -4.70 -9.03
N LEU A 129 7.49 -4.31 -9.81
CA LEU A 129 7.22 -4.94 -11.11
C LEU A 129 8.26 -4.54 -12.17
N GLU A 130 8.70 -3.28 -12.18
CA GLU A 130 9.80 -2.83 -13.04
C GLU A 130 11.10 -3.59 -12.75
N GLU A 131 11.45 -3.71 -11.46
CA GLU A 131 12.62 -4.48 -11.02
C GLU A 131 12.51 -5.95 -11.45
N ALA A 132 11.35 -6.57 -11.23
CA ALA A 132 11.11 -7.97 -11.57
C ALA A 132 11.30 -8.21 -13.06
N MET A 133 10.81 -7.31 -13.95
CA MET A 133 10.96 -7.48 -15.39
C MET A 133 12.41 -7.61 -15.81
N LEU A 134 13.34 -6.86 -15.20
CA LEU A 134 14.77 -6.94 -15.52
C LEU A 134 15.42 -8.29 -15.14
N LEU A 135 14.74 -9.10 -14.32
CA LEU A 135 15.18 -10.44 -13.96
C LEU A 135 14.74 -11.50 -14.99
N LEU A 136 13.74 -11.19 -15.84
CA LEU A 136 13.06 -12.14 -16.72
C LEU A 136 13.58 -12.14 -18.16
N ARG A 137 13.21 -13.23 -18.87
CA ARG A 137 13.36 -13.41 -20.31
C ARG A 137 11.99 -13.59 -20.96
N THR A 138 11.88 -13.29 -22.23
CA THR A 138 10.67 -13.65 -22.99
C THR A 138 10.42 -15.16 -22.91
N GLY A 139 9.19 -15.51 -22.54
CA GLY A 139 8.74 -16.87 -22.30
C GLY A 139 8.77 -17.29 -20.84
N ASP A 140 9.48 -16.56 -19.96
CA ASP A 140 9.47 -16.87 -18.52
C ASP A 140 8.06 -16.70 -17.93
N LYS A 141 7.71 -17.66 -17.06
CA LYS A 141 6.61 -17.52 -16.12
C LYS A 141 7.18 -17.40 -14.70
N ALA A 142 6.76 -16.38 -13.99
CA ALA A 142 7.32 -16.08 -12.68
C ALA A 142 6.23 -15.83 -11.65
N ARG A 143 6.53 -16.15 -10.39
CA ARG A 143 5.80 -15.68 -9.21
C ARG A 143 6.62 -14.60 -8.56
N LEU A 144 5.95 -13.50 -8.16
CA LEU A 144 6.56 -12.40 -7.44
C LEU A 144 5.78 -12.13 -6.17
N ILE A 145 6.47 -11.71 -5.11
CA ILE A 145 5.85 -11.06 -3.97
C ILE A 145 6.47 -9.67 -3.87
N ILE A 146 5.64 -8.68 -4.09
CA ILE A 146 6.02 -7.27 -4.10
C ILE A 146 5.54 -6.66 -2.78
N PRO A 147 6.46 -6.31 -1.85
CA PRO A 147 6.10 -5.62 -0.63
C PRO A 147 5.40 -4.30 -0.92
N SER A 148 4.59 -3.83 0.00
CA SER A 148 3.74 -2.65 -0.18
C SER A 148 4.51 -1.41 -0.61
N TYR A 149 5.73 -1.21 -0.10
CA TYR A 149 6.59 -0.06 -0.43
C TYR A 149 7.22 -0.13 -1.83
N LEU A 150 7.22 -1.30 -2.47
CA LEU A 150 7.57 -1.50 -3.89
C LEU A 150 6.34 -1.62 -4.79
N ALA A 151 5.14 -1.61 -4.22
CA ALA A 151 3.84 -1.65 -4.90
C ALA A 151 3.14 -0.28 -4.84
N HIS A 152 1.89 -0.21 -4.35
CA HIS A 152 1.10 1.02 -4.30
C HIS A 152 1.26 1.82 -2.99
N GLY A 153 2.11 1.39 -2.08
CA GLY A 153 2.49 2.12 -0.87
C GLY A 153 1.34 2.45 0.07
N LEU A 154 1.38 3.69 0.60
CA LEU A 154 0.45 4.16 1.63
C LEU A 154 -0.96 4.46 1.12
N SER A 155 -1.15 4.66 -0.18
CA SER A 155 -2.44 5.07 -0.77
C SER A 155 -3.23 3.92 -1.39
N GLY A 156 -2.60 2.77 -1.67
CA GLY A 156 -3.20 1.76 -2.53
C GLY A 156 -3.35 2.26 -3.98
N ASP A 157 -4.17 1.59 -4.78
CA ASP A 157 -4.48 2.01 -6.17
C ASP A 157 -5.80 2.79 -6.28
N GLN A 158 -6.48 3.03 -5.16
CA GLN A 158 -7.78 3.69 -5.04
C GLN A 158 -8.94 2.93 -5.72
N ASP A 159 -8.75 1.64 -6.03
CA ASP A 159 -9.79 0.74 -6.56
C ASP A 159 -9.81 -0.56 -5.74
N LYS A 160 -9.00 -1.54 -6.05
CA LYS A 160 -9.05 -2.88 -5.43
C LYS A 160 -7.86 -3.18 -4.52
N ILE A 161 -6.78 -2.43 -4.64
CA ILE A 161 -5.59 -2.62 -3.83
C ILE A 161 -5.61 -1.63 -2.66
N PRO A 162 -5.82 -2.11 -1.42
CA PRO A 162 -5.86 -1.23 -0.25
C PRO A 162 -4.48 -0.64 0.08
N PRO A 163 -4.43 0.41 0.94
CA PRO A 163 -3.20 0.93 1.49
C PRO A 163 -2.32 -0.16 2.12
N LYS A 164 -1.01 -0.06 1.91
CA LYS A 164 0.00 -0.97 2.47
C LYS A 164 -0.20 -2.46 2.10
N ALA A 165 -0.79 -2.74 0.95
CA ALA A 165 -0.99 -4.09 0.49
C ALA A 165 0.26 -4.67 -0.15
N THR A 166 0.74 -5.80 0.36
CA THR A 166 1.67 -6.70 -0.33
C THR A 166 0.94 -7.38 -1.48
N LEU A 167 1.56 -7.43 -2.65
CA LEU A 167 0.98 -8.05 -3.85
C LEU A 167 1.69 -9.35 -4.21
N ILE A 168 0.90 -10.33 -4.64
CA ILE A 168 1.40 -11.60 -5.19
C ILE A 168 1.04 -11.63 -6.67
N TYR A 169 2.05 -11.55 -7.51
CA TYR A 169 1.92 -11.69 -8.96
C TYR A 169 2.23 -13.12 -9.39
N THR A 170 1.45 -13.62 -10.34
CA THR A 170 1.88 -14.67 -11.25
C THR A 170 1.81 -14.08 -12.64
N LEU A 171 2.94 -14.03 -13.35
CA LEU A 171 2.99 -13.41 -14.66
C LEU A 171 3.78 -14.25 -15.67
N LYS A 172 3.51 -14.03 -16.95
CA LYS A 172 4.26 -14.59 -18.07
C LYS A 172 4.70 -13.48 -19.01
N LEU A 173 6.01 -13.31 -19.19
CA LEU A 173 6.55 -12.36 -20.15
C LEU A 173 6.40 -12.95 -21.57
N ILE A 174 5.54 -12.32 -22.38
CA ILE A 174 5.19 -12.85 -23.72
C ILE A 174 6.17 -12.33 -24.76
N ASP A 175 6.48 -11.03 -24.72
CA ASP A 175 7.24 -10.37 -25.79
C ASP A 175 8.00 -9.14 -25.25
N LEU A 176 9.06 -8.76 -26.00
CA LEU A 176 9.90 -7.57 -25.78
C LEU A 176 10.12 -6.85 -27.11
N LYS A 177 9.55 -5.66 -27.24
CA LYS A 177 9.69 -4.79 -28.43
C LYS A 177 10.73 -3.70 -28.24
#